data_13021227e1ca89db8c214ad5e298e385
#
_entry.id   13021227e1ca89db8c214ad5e298e385
#
_cell.length_a   1.000
_cell.length_b   1.000
_cell.length_c   1.000
_cell.angle_alpha   90.00
_cell.angle_beta   90.00
_cell.angle_gamma   90.00
#
_symmetry.space_group_name_H-M   'P 1'
#
loop_
_entity.id
_entity.type
_entity.pdbx_description
1 polymer ?
#
loop_
_entity_poly.entity_id
_entity_poly.type
_entity_poly.pdbx_seq_one_letter_code
_entity_poly.pdbx_strand_id
1 'polypeptide(L)'
;MSKTVVDQLRANLAQFTATERRVAHQLLADWPMAGLQSATDLARTTGVSTPTVLRLAARLGYASYPGFQKRLREELAAQLSSPLAKSASSRHPRPS
;
A
#
# COMPACT_ATOMS: atom_id res chain seq x y z
N MET A 1 10.12 -9.11 -13.15
CA MET A 1 8.80 -8.78 -12.61
C MET A 1 8.93 -7.73 -11.53
N SER A 2 8.07 -6.75 -11.56
CA SER A 2 8.12 -5.72 -10.52
C SER A 2 7.45 -6.23 -9.25
N LYS A 3 7.99 -5.80 -8.13
CA LYS A 3 7.40 -6.15 -6.84
C LYS A 3 6.20 -5.27 -6.56
N THR A 4 5.20 -5.85 -5.91
CA THR A 4 4.06 -5.06 -5.44
C THR A 4 4.50 -4.23 -4.23
N VAL A 5 3.65 -3.26 -3.86
CA VAL A 5 3.94 -2.47 -2.66
C VAL A 5 4.00 -3.36 -1.42
N VAL A 6 3.11 -4.37 -1.33
CA VAL A 6 3.14 -5.32 -0.21
C VAL A 6 4.47 -6.07 -0.17
N ASP A 7 4.94 -6.53 -1.33
CA ASP A 7 6.22 -7.22 -1.40
C ASP A 7 7.37 -6.30 -0.94
N GLN A 8 7.33 -5.04 -1.36
CA GLN A 8 8.34 -4.07 -0.96
C GLN A 8 8.33 -3.82 0.55
N LEU A 9 7.14 -3.71 1.13
CA LEU A 9 7.01 -3.52 2.57
C LEU A 9 7.63 -4.70 3.32
N ARG A 10 7.29 -5.92 2.92
CA ARG A 10 7.82 -7.12 3.59
C ARG A 10 9.31 -7.24 3.41
N ALA A 11 9.81 -6.95 2.23
CA ALA A 11 11.24 -7.10 1.94
C ALA A 11 12.09 -6.13 2.75
N ASN A 12 11.52 -4.99 3.14
CA ASN A 12 12.27 -3.94 3.82
C ASN A 12 11.99 -3.83 5.32
N LEU A 13 11.15 -4.72 5.87
CA LEU A 13 10.76 -4.62 7.28
C LEU A 13 11.96 -4.59 8.21
N ALA A 14 12.98 -5.39 7.95
CA ALA A 14 14.15 -5.46 8.81
C ALA A 14 14.98 -4.19 8.78
N GLN A 15 14.83 -3.38 7.74
CA GLN A 15 15.62 -2.15 7.56
C GLN A 15 14.90 -0.92 8.08
N PHE A 16 13.63 -1.04 8.43
CA PHE A 16 12.85 0.08 8.93
C PHE A 16 13.22 0.35 10.40
N THR A 17 13.14 1.63 10.79
CA THR A 17 13.21 1.98 12.19
C THR A 17 11.97 1.44 12.91
N ALA A 18 11.99 1.46 14.24
CA ALA A 18 10.86 0.95 15.02
C ALA A 18 9.56 1.67 14.66
N THR A 19 9.59 2.99 14.51
CA THR A 19 8.39 3.77 14.17
C THR A 19 7.95 3.53 12.73
N GLU A 20 8.92 3.40 11.81
CA GLU A 20 8.59 3.07 10.42
C GLU A 20 7.95 1.69 10.32
N ARG A 21 8.45 0.75 11.13
CA ARG A 21 7.90 -0.60 11.14
C ARG A 21 6.46 -0.64 11.62
N ARG A 22 6.12 0.24 12.57
CA ARG A 22 4.74 0.35 13.03
C ARG A 22 3.82 0.76 11.89
N VAL A 23 4.25 1.72 11.06
CA VAL A 23 3.50 2.14 9.89
C VAL A 23 3.39 0.99 8.89
N ALA A 24 4.48 0.29 8.64
CA ALA A 24 4.50 -0.82 7.69
C ALA A 24 3.55 -1.93 8.15
N HIS A 25 3.53 -2.25 9.44
CA HIS A 25 2.63 -3.27 9.96
C HIS A 25 1.17 -2.85 9.81
N GLN A 26 0.86 -1.58 10.04
CA GLN A 26 -0.50 -1.10 9.86
C GLN A 26 -0.92 -1.17 8.39
N LEU A 27 -0.01 -0.80 7.49
CA LEU A 27 -0.28 -0.91 6.05
C LEU A 27 -0.57 -2.35 5.66
N LEU A 28 0.21 -3.30 6.17
CA LEU A 28 0.02 -4.70 5.84
C LEU A 28 -1.25 -5.27 6.49
N ALA A 29 -1.57 -4.83 7.70
CA ALA A 29 -2.71 -5.36 8.44
C ALA A 29 -4.05 -4.88 7.87
N ASP A 30 -4.08 -3.66 7.33
CA ASP A 30 -5.32 -3.06 6.82
C ASP A 30 -5.13 -2.63 5.37
N TRP A 31 -4.57 -3.51 4.58
CA TRP A 31 -4.33 -3.27 3.17
C TRP A 31 -5.60 -3.47 2.39
N PRO A 32 -5.94 -2.62 1.43
CA PRO A 32 -5.21 -1.41 1.01
C PRO A 32 -5.69 -0.13 1.69
N MET A 33 -6.65 -0.22 2.58
CA MET A 33 -7.33 0.95 3.12
C MET A 33 -6.37 1.87 3.86
N ALA A 34 -5.44 1.30 4.64
CA ALA A 34 -4.49 2.12 5.38
C ALA A 34 -3.64 2.97 4.45
N GLY A 35 -3.27 2.41 3.30
CA GLY A 35 -2.44 3.13 2.33
C GLY A 35 -3.18 4.21 1.57
N LEU A 36 -4.50 4.20 1.61
CA LEU A 36 -5.31 5.23 0.95
C LEU A 36 -5.54 6.44 1.83
N GLN A 37 -5.22 6.36 3.12
CA GLN A 37 -5.31 7.50 4.04
C GLN A 37 -4.24 8.52 3.68
N SER A 38 -4.49 9.78 4.06
CA SER A 38 -3.44 10.80 3.95
C SER A 38 -2.27 10.44 4.87
N ALA A 39 -1.11 11.02 4.59
CA ALA A 39 0.06 10.76 5.43
C ALA A 39 -0.22 11.18 6.89
N THR A 40 -0.91 12.29 7.08
CA THR A 40 -1.24 12.77 8.41
C THR A 40 -2.19 11.81 9.13
N ASP A 41 -3.19 11.30 8.43
CA ASP A 41 -4.15 10.37 9.03
C ASP A 41 -3.47 9.04 9.36
N LEU A 42 -2.64 8.54 8.46
CA LEU A 42 -1.92 7.30 8.72
C LEU A 42 -0.96 7.46 9.90
N ALA A 43 -0.30 8.60 10.00
CA ALA A 43 0.58 8.89 11.14
C ALA A 43 -0.21 8.88 12.45
N ARG A 44 -1.38 9.51 12.44
CA ARG A 44 -2.23 9.56 13.63
C ARG A 44 -2.69 8.16 14.03
N THR A 45 -3.13 7.37 13.07
CA THR A 45 -3.60 6.01 13.32
C THR A 45 -2.52 5.13 13.91
N THR A 46 -1.28 5.32 13.46
CA THR A 46 -0.16 4.47 13.90
C THR A 46 0.58 5.04 15.10
N GLY A 47 0.25 6.27 15.52
CA GLY A 47 0.90 6.89 16.66
C GLY A 47 2.32 7.35 16.38
N VAL A 48 2.59 7.74 15.14
CA VAL A 48 3.91 8.24 14.72
C VAL A 48 3.77 9.64 14.14
N SER A 49 4.90 10.29 13.86
CA SER A 49 4.86 11.61 13.22
C SER A 49 4.63 11.48 11.72
N THR A 50 4.06 12.52 11.12
CA THR A 50 3.88 12.55 9.68
C THR A 50 5.20 12.38 8.93
N PRO A 51 6.31 13.03 9.32
CA PRO A 51 7.59 12.79 8.65
C PRO A 51 8.02 11.32 8.64
N THR A 52 7.64 10.54 9.66
CA THR A 52 7.95 9.11 9.67
C THR A 52 7.24 8.39 8.52
N VAL A 53 5.98 8.73 8.28
CA VAL A 53 5.23 8.15 7.15
C VAL A 53 5.87 8.55 5.84
N LEU A 54 6.25 9.81 5.69
CA LEU A 54 6.90 10.29 4.47
C LEU A 54 8.23 9.58 4.24
N ARG A 55 8.97 9.36 5.32
CA ARG A 55 10.26 8.68 5.24
C ARG A 55 10.11 7.22 4.80
N LEU A 56 9.04 6.58 5.28
CA LEU A 56 8.76 5.21 4.87
C LEU A 56 8.55 5.14 3.35
N ALA A 57 7.76 6.05 2.80
CA ALA A 57 7.54 6.07 1.35
C ALA A 57 8.86 6.27 0.59
N ALA A 58 9.74 7.14 1.11
CA ALA A 58 11.04 7.37 0.49
C ALA A 58 11.91 6.12 0.54
N ARG A 59 11.88 5.38 1.65
CA ARG A 59 12.65 4.14 1.76
C ARG A 59 12.19 3.09 0.77
N LEU A 60 10.91 3.11 0.41
CA LEU A 60 10.38 2.19 -0.59
C LEU A 60 10.71 2.62 -2.01
N GLY A 61 11.35 3.78 -2.17
CA GLY A 61 11.79 4.25 -3.47
C GLY A 61 10.85 5.24 -4.14
N TYR A 62 9.86 5.75 -3.42
CA TYR A 62 8.93 6.72 -3.99
C TYR A 62 9.38 8.14 -3.68
N ALA A 63 9.22 9.03 -4.67
CA ALA A 63 9.63 10.41 -4.50
C ALA A 63 8.79 11.16 -3.47
N SER A 64 7.55 10.71 -3.25
CA SER A 64 6.63 11.35 -2.33
C SER A 64 5.57 10.36 -1.88
N TYR A 65 4.83 10.72 -0.83
CA TYR A 65 3.72 9.89 -0.38
C TYR A 65 2.61 9.79 -1.44
N PRO A 66 2.22 10.88 -2.12
CA PRO A 66 1.27 10.74 -3.24
C PRO A 66 1.77 9.80 -4.34
N GLY A 67 3.07 9.74 -4.58
CA GLY A 67 3.63 8.79 -5.53
C GLY A 67 3.45 7.35 -5.08
N PHE A 68 3.64 7.11 -3.79
CA PHE A 68 3.37 5.81 -3.20
C PHE A 68 1.89 5.44 -3.35
N GLN A 69 0.99 6.37 -3.07
CA GLN A 69 -0.44 6.13 -3.20
C GLN A 69 -0.86 5.87 -4.65
N LYS A 70 -0.22 6.58 -5.57
CA LYS A 70 -0.50 6.36 -7.00
C LYS A 70 -0.15 4.92 -7.39
N ARG A 71 0.99 4.44 -6.94
CA ARG A 71 1.39 3.07 -7.24
C ARG A 71 0.41 2.07 -6.63
N LEU A 72 -0.01 2.33 -5.41
CA LEU A 72 -0.99 1.48 -4.74
C LEU A 72 -2.29 1.41 -5.54
N ARG A 73 -2.78 2.56 -6.00
CA ARG A 73 -4.01 2.60 -6.80
C ARG A 73 -3.83 1.87 -8.12
N GLU A 74 -2.66 1.99 -8.74
CA GLU A 74 -2.37 1.28 -9.98
C GLU A 74 -2.40 -0.22 -9.78
N GLU A 75 -1.86 -0.68 -8.66
CA GLU A 75 -1.90 -2.12 -8.36
C GLU A 75 -3.32 -2.61 -8.12
N LEU A 76 -4.12 -1.82 -7.41
CA LEU A 76 -5.51 -2.18 -7.20
C LEU A 76 -6.28 -2.24 -8.52
N ALA A 77 -6.07 -1.25 -9.39
CA ALA A 77 -6.72 -1.22 -10.68
C ALA A 77 -6.31 -2.42 -11.52
N ALA A 78 -5.03 -2.78 -11.48
CA ALA A 78 -4.53 -3.93 -12.22
C ALA A 78 -5.18 -5.23 -11.73
N GLN A 79 -5.34 -5.38 -10.42
CA GLN A 79 -5.99 -6.55 -9.85
C GLN A 79 -7.45 -6.65 -10.30
N LEU A 80 -8.15 -5.53 -10.27
CA LEU A 80 -9.56 -5.50 -10.65
C LEU A 80 -9.75 -5.70 -12.15
N SER A 81 -8.73 -5.39 -12.94
CA SER A 81 -8.80 -5.47 -14.39
C SER A 81 -8.14 -6.73 -14.94
N SER A 82 -7.57 -7.57 -14.07
CA SER A 82 -6.86 -8.75 -14.56
C SER A 82 -7.84 -9.72 -15.21
N PRO A 83 -7.40 -10.43 -16.26
CA PRO A 83 -8.28 -11.41 -16.92
C PRO A 83 -8.82 -12.46 -15.96
N LEU A 84 -8.01 -12.87 -15.00
CA LEU A 84 -8.44 -13.88 -14.04
C LEU A 84 -9.56 -13.36 -13.15
N ALA A 85 -9.41 -12.13 -12.64
CA ALA A 85 -10.43 -11.51 -11.81
C ALA A 85 -11.71 -11.28 -12.59
N LYS A 86 -11.59 -10.83 -13.84
CA LYS A 86 -12.74 -10.63 -14.70
C LYS A 86 -13.48 -11.93 -14.97
N SER A 87 -12.75 -12.99 -15.22
CA SER A 87 -13.38 -14.28 -15.47
C SER A 87 -14.18 -14.73 -14.26
N ALA A 88 -13.62 -14.58 -13.09
CA ALA A 88 -14.31 -14.99 -11.87
C ALA A 88 -15.56 -14.16 -11.63
N SER A 89 -15.50 -12.86 -11.86
CA SER A 89 -16.63 -11.98 -11.58
C SER A 89 -17.70 -12.02 -12.68
N SER A 90 -17.36 -12.27 -13.93
CA SER A 90 -18.32 -12.25 -15.00
C SER A 90 -19.28 -13.42 -14.96
N ARG A 91 -18.97 -14.37 -14.26
CA ARG A 91 -19.92 -15.46 -14.10
C ARG A 91 -21.05 -15.10 -13.17
N HIS A 92 -21.13 -14.29 -13.63
CA HIS A 92 -21.81 -13.79 -13.00
C HIS A 92 -22.53 -13.30 -12.84
N PRO A 93 -22.61 -12.97 -13.03
CA PRO A 93 -23.01 -12.37 -13.13
C PRO A 93 -23.36 -11.74 -13.37
N ARG A 94 -23.59 -11.76 -13.88
CA ARG A 94 -23.75 -11.18 -14.29
C ARG A 94 -24.07 -11.00 -14.47
N PRO A 95 -24.39 -11.19 -14.62
CA PRO A 95 -24.63 -10.95 -14.91
C PRO A 95 -24.85 -10.75 -14.79
N SER A 96 -25.16 -10.96 -14.95
CA SER A 96 -25.15 -10.81 -14.96
C SER A 96 -25.16 -10.52 -14.82
#